data_6a62acb555939dcb938d29f3c0cd5739
#
_entry.id   6a62acb555939dcb938d29f3c0cd5739
#
_cell.length_a   1.000
_cell.length_b   1.000
_cell.length_c   1.000
_cell.angle_alpha   90.00
_cell.angle_beta   90.00
_cell.angle_gamma   90.00
#
_symmetry.space_group_name_H-M   'P 1'
#
loop_
_entity.id
_entity.type
_entity.pdbx_description
1 polymer ?
#
loop_
_entity_poly.entity_id
_entity_poly.type
_entity_poly.pdbx_seq_one_letter_code
_entity_poly.pdbx_strand_id
1 'polypeptide(L)'
;QGIGISAAGMYGMLTTGQPVKIVSKIPRKDFHYYEVQIDTKTNNPEILNGRGDGVDITAKNREKDFAKYKIDWVSYYDAAEEEDPVEVVSGTRVTIELEGKNQRGRGSVDDYLEQTAIANPHVTLHYHSPDGEPRTYPRSSTELPVEPKEIKPHPYGVELGRLVTMLNEVKNGTISQFLTQSFSRVGPAVARRICEAAEVSTRSSTKKIGRSQVESLYDAIQVTKIKNPKTDCISPIGEELLIKGLHQVVPGEFYTAATRPPAVYRGNPFQIEVALTYGAGTTAQKVSLELLERLLRESDARTIRQFLVNTFDGLGNGAAEKII
;
A
#
# COMPACT_ATOMS: atom_id res chain seq x y z
N GLN A 1 1.40 -8.97 -0.88
CA GLN A 1 1.14 -7.67 -0.24
C GLN A 1 2.48 -7.05 0.15
N GLY A 2 2.58 -5.72 0.16
CA GLY A 2 3.85 -5.02 0.38
C GLY A 2 4.77 -4.94 -0.84
N ILE A 3 4.31 -5.30 -2.02
CA ILE A 3 5.09 -5.34 -3.26
C ILE A 3 5.54 -3.94 -3.69
N GLY A 4 4.76 -2.89 -3.43
CA GLY A 4 5.02 -1.53 -3.91
C GLY A 4 6.38 -0.99 -3.48
N ILE A 5 6.69 -1.02 -2.18
CA ILE A 5 7.96 -0.51 -1.66
C ILE A 5 9.15 -1.38 -2.08
N SER A 6 8.96 -2.71 -2.16
CA SER A 6 10.00 -3.63 -2.62
C SER A 6 10.29 -3.42 -4.10
N ALA A 7 9.27 -3.22 -4.93
CA ALA A 7 9.43 -2.91 -6.36
C ALA A 7 10.12 -1.56 -6.58
N ALA A 8 9.76 -0.53 -5.80
CA ALA A 8 10.41 0.78 -5.86
C ALA A 8 11.89 0.69 -5.45
N GLY A 9 12.19 -0.05 -4.37
CA GLY A 9 13.56 -0.28 -3.92
C GLY A 9 14.41 -1.03 -4.96
N MET A 10 13.84 -2.06 -5.58
CA MET A 10 14.51 -2.80 -6.65
C MET A 10 14.73 -1.92 -7.90
N TYR A 11 13.73 -1.14 -8.29
CA TYR A 11 13.86 -0.19 -9.40
C TYR A 11 14.92 0.87 -9.13
N GLY A 12 14.94 1.44 -7.91
CA GLY A 12 15.98 2.38 -7.48
C GLY A 12 17.38 1.78 -7.59
N MET A 13 17.57 0.56 -7.08
CA MET A 13 18.84 -0.15 -7.18
C MET A 13 19.26 -0.41 -8.64
N LEU A 14 18.33 -0.79 -9.51
CA LEU A 14 18.63 -1.06 -10.92
C LEU A 14 18.97 0.21 -11.72
N THR A 15 18.36 1.35 -11.37
CA THR A 15 18.54 2.60 -12.10
C THR A 15 19.70 3.44 -11.57
N THR A 16 19.94 3.45 -10.26
CA THR A 16 20.94 4.32 -9.60
C THR A 16 22.10 3.55 -8.96
N GLY A 17 21.93 2.25 -8.75
CA GLY A 17 22.88 1.42 -7.99
C GLY A 17 22.86 1.69 -6.48
N GLN A 18 21.93 2.52 -5.97
CA GLN A 18 21.86 2.89 -4.57
C GLN A 18 20.95 1.95 -3.77
N PRO A 19 21.33 1.59 -2.53
CA PRO A 19 20.50 0.80 -1.65
C PRO A 19 19.32 1.64 -1.12
N VAL A 20 18.27 0.96 -0.69
CA VAL A 20 17.21 1.58 0.11
C VAL A 20 17.76 1.90 1.50
N LYS A 21 17.61 3.15 1.95
CA LYS A 21 18.00 3.57 3.28
C LYS A 21 16.79 3.62 4.19
N ILE A 22 16.89 2.97 5.34
CA ILE A 22 15.80 2.92 6.32
C ILE A 22 16.35 3.39 7.67
N VAL A 23 15.71 4.40 8.23
CA VAL A 23 15.98 4.86 9.60
C VAL A 23 14.73 4.64 10.43
N SER A 24 14.85 3.93 11.53
CA SER A 24 13.75 3.66 12.45
C SER A 24 14.05 4.19 13.84
N LYS A 25 13.04 4.74 14.49
CA LYS A 25 13.10 5.25 15.87
C LYS A 25 11.87 4.81 16.63
N ILE A 26 12.05 4.18 17.77
CA ILE A 26 10.98 3.92 18.73
C ILE A 26 11.22 4.71 20.01
N PRO A 27 10.18 5.04 20.79
CA PRO A 27 10.33 5.81 22.01
C PRO A 27 11.36 5.20 22.96
N ARG A 28 12.20 6.03 23.56
CA ARG A 28 13.21 5.63 24.58
C ARG A 28 14.31 4.68 24.10
N LYS A 29 14.46 4.48 22.77
CA LYS A 29 15.59 3.72 22.20
C LYS A 29 16.38 4.59 21.23
N ASP A 30 17.57 4.15 20.86
CA ASP A 30 18.40 4.77 19.85
C ASP A 30 17.79 4.61 18.46
N PHE A 31 18.27 5.43 17.51
CA PHE A 31 17.92 5.22 16.10
C PHE A 31 18.60 3.97 15.58
N HIS A 32 17.93 3.27 14.69
CA HIS A 32 18.50 2.16 13.96
C HIS A 32 18.48 2.44 12.46
N TYR A 33 19.65 2.28 11.81
CA TYR A 33 19.84 2.60 10.40
C TYR A 33 20.24 1.37 9.60
N TYR A 34 19.53 1.16 8.50
CA TYR A 34 19.77 0.08 7.54
C TYR A 34 20.04 0.62 6.15
N GLU A 35 20.95 -0.05 5.43
CA GLU A 35 21.10 -0.01 3.97
C GLU A 35 20.70 -1.37 3.42
N VAL A 36 19.63 -1.41 2.63
CA VAL A 36 19.01 -2.67 2.18
C VAL A 36 19.03 -2.72 0.66
N GLN A 37 19.45 -3.83 0.11
CA GLN A 37 19.27 -4.15 -1.30
C GLN A 37 18.54 -5.49 -1.46
N ILE A 38 18.01 -5.75 -2.67
CA ILE A 38 17.43 -7.04 -3.00
C ILE A 38 18.48 -7.83 -3.82
N ASP A 39 18.92 -8.97 -3.30
CA ASP A 39 19.72 -9.90 -4.08
C ASP A 39 18.84 -10.51 -5.19
N THR A 40 19.13 -10.13 -6.43
CA THR A 40 18.36 -10.55 -7.61
C THR A 40 18.49 -12.05 -7.91
N LYS A 41 19.49 -12.73 -7.37
CA LYS A 41 19.68 -14.19 -7.56
C LYS A 41 18.79 -15.00 -6.62
N THR A 42 18.73 -14.57 -5.36
CA THR A 42 17.98 -15.29 -4.32
C THR A 42 16.60 -14.68 -4.05
N ASN A 43 16.35 -13.47 -4.57
CA ASN A 43 15.16 -12.66 -4.30
C ASN A 43 14.93 -12.42 -2.80
N ASN A 44 16.02 -12.29 -2.05
CA ASN A 44 15.98 -12.00 -0.62
C ASN A 44 16.55 -10.59 -0.34
N PRO A 45 16.04 -9.90 0.70
CA PRO A 45 16.64 -8.67 1.16
C PRO A 45 18.02 -8.96 1.80
N GLU A 46 19.00 -8.14 1.45
CA GLU A 46 20.34 -8.15 2.03
C GLU A 46 20.62 -6.82 2.72
N ILE A 47 21.06 -6.85 3.97
CA ILE A 47 21.46 -5.67 4.73
C ILE A 47 22.97 -5.47 4.53
N LEU A 48 23.35 -4.32 3.95
CA LEU A 48 24.73 -4.04 3.54
C LEU A 48 25.60 -3.50 4.66
N ASN A 49 25.00 -2.88 5.67
CA ASN A 49 25.71 -2.21 6.76
C ASN A 49 25.66 -3.00 8.07
N GLY A 50 26.51 -2.64 9.04
CA GLY A 50 26.52 -3.21 10.39
C GLY A 50 26.82 -4.72 10.44
N ARG A 51 27.50 -5.29 9.44
CA ARG A 51 27.74 -6.75 9.28
C ARG A 51 26.46 -7.55 9.05
N GLY A 52 25.43 -6.92 8.44
CA GLY A 52 24.15 -7.54 8.17
C GLY A 52 23.05 -7.24 9.20
N ASP A 53 23.34 -6.46 10.25
CA ASP A 53 22.39 -6.16 11.32
C ASP A 53 21.99 -4.67 11.38
N GLY A 54 22.50 -3.83 10.45
CA GLY A 54 22.33 -2.37 10.53
C GLY A 54 23.23 -1.72 11.57
N VAL A 55 22.99 -0.45 11.87
CA VAL A 55 23.80 0.35 12.79
C VAL A 55 22.93 1.11 13.77
N ASP A 56 23.24 0.98 15.07
CA ASP A 56 22.63 1.79 16.12
C ASP A 56 23.28 3.19 16.15
N ILE A 57 22.47 4.22 16.09
CA ILE A 57 22.89 5.63 16.17
C ILE A 57 22.47 6.16 17.53
N THR A 58 23.45 6.19 18.45
CA THR A 58 23.25 6.66 19.82
C THR A 58 23.12 8.18 19.89
N ALA A 59 22.47 8.70 20.92
CA ALA A 59 22.33 10.13 21.14
C ALA A 59 23.69 10.88 21.14
N LYS A 60 24.76 10.24 21.65
CA LYS A 60 26.11 10.81 21.68
C LYS A 60 26.73 11.00 20.31
N ASN A 61 26.44 10.12 19.36
CA ASN A 61 27.03 10.13 18.02
C ASN A 61 26.07 10.62 16.95
N ARG A 62 24.85 11.03 17.33
CA ARG A 62 23.73 11.34 16.42
C ARG A 62 24.15 12.29 15.30
N GLU A 63 24.66 13.46 15.62
CA GLU A 63 25.04 14.47 14.62
C GLU A 63 26.10 13.95 13.64
N LYS A 64 27.13 13.29 14.15
CA LYS A 64 28.20 12.71 13.34
C LYS A 64 27.68 11.63 12.41
N ASP A 65 26.86 10.71 12.93
CA ASP A 65 26.36 9.58 12.16
C ASP A 65 25.29 10.02 11.16
N PHE A 66 24.44 11.00 11.52
CA PHE A 66 23.50 11.61 10.59
C PHE A 66 24.22 12.29 9.42
N ALA A 67 25.27 13.06 9.68
CA ALA A 67 26.09 13.64 8.62
C ALA A 67 26.79 12.56 7.77
N LYS A 68 27.36 11.54 8.39
CA LYS A 68 28.06 10.43 7.72
C LYS A 68 27.14 9.66 6.76
N TYR A 69 25.97 9.29 7.21
CA TYR A 69 25.02 8.49 6.44
C TYR A 69 24.04 9.35 5.63
N LYS A 70 24.15 10.67 5.69
CA LYS A 70 23.26 11.64 5.04
C LYS A 70 21.80 11.39 5.44
N ILE A 71 21.58 11.19 6.74
CA ILE A 71 20.24 10.99 7.30
C ILE A 71 19.67 12.36 7.60
N ASP A 72 18.55 12.65 6.95
CA ASP A 72 17.71 13.79 7.29
C ASP A 72 16.49 13.23 8.05
N TRP A 73 16.46 13.46 9.36
CA TRP A 73 15.35 13.07 10.24
C TRP A 73 14.40 14.22 10.50
N VAL A 74 14.59 15.36 9.85
CA VAL A 74 13.71 16.49 10.02
C VAL A 74 12.31 16.10 9.64
N SER A 75 11.45 16.19 10.61
CA SER A 75 10.04 15.98 10.47
C SER A 75 9.49 17.06 9.59
N TYR A 76 8.80 16.65 8.57
CA TYR A 76 7.93 17.55 7.84
C TYR A 76 6.70 17.76 8.71
N TYR A 77 6.78 18.70 9.66
CA TYR A 77 5.65 19.07 10.48
C TYR A 77 4.80 20.13 9.82
N ASP A 78 3.55 20.14 10.22
CA ASP A 78 2.61 21.19 9.97
C ASP A 78 3.26 22.56 10.24
N ALA A 79 3.79 23.15 9.19
CA ALA A 79 4.23 24.55 9.23
C ALA A 79 3.04 25.51 9.45
N ALA A 80 1.81 24.97 9.59
CA ALA A 80 0.60 25.74 9.80
C ALA A 80 0.21 25.92 11.28
N GLU A 81 0.74 25.10 12.20
CA GLU A 81 0.32 25.13 13.60
C GLU A 81 1.44 25.32 14.63
N GLU A 82 2.73 25.15 14.29
CA GLU A 82 3.83 25.33 15.25
C GLU A 82 5.03 26.03 14.63
N GLU A 83 5.52 27.08 15.31
CA GLU A 83 6.68 27.88 14.90
C GLU A 83 8.02 27.14 15.04
N ASP A 84 8.08 26.01 15.74
CA ASP A 84 9.28 25.20 15.94
C ASP A 84 9.08 23.75 15.52
N PRO A 85 10.06 23.14 14.81
CA PRO A 85 9.98 21.74 14.43
C PRO A 85 10.04 20.84 15.67
N VAL A 86 8.94 20.17 15.99
CA VAL A 86 8.89 19.18 17.07
C VAL A 86 9.69 17.93 16.69
N GLU A 87 10.60 17.52 17.53
CA GLU A 87 11.37 16.30 17.31
C GLU A 87 10.45 15.06 17.28
N VAL A 88 10.45 14.30 16.18
CA VAL A 88 9.70 13.03 16.09
C VAL A 88 10.26 12.04 17.10
N VAL A 89 9.43 11.71 18.09
CA VAL A 89 9.81 10.77 19.16
C VAL A 89 9.93 9.33 18.62
N SER A 90 9.17 9.00 17.59
CA SER A 90 9.16 7.66 16.96
C SER A 90 8.68 7.73 15.52
N GLY A 91 9.15 6.80 14.69
CA GLY A 91 8.74 6.69 13.31
C GLY A 91 9.71 5.90 12.46
N THR A 92 9.42 5.84 11.18
CA THR A 92 10.30 5.20 10.19
C THR A 92 10.42 6.10 8.97
N ARG A 93 11.65 6.34 8.54
CA ARG A 93 11.95 7.02 7.28
C ARG A 93 12.54 6.03 6.30
N VAL A 94 11.96 5.97 5.12
CA VAL A 94 12.46 5.17 4.00
C VAL A 94 12.88 6.13 2.89
N THR A 95 14.13 6.00 2.43
CA THR A 95 14.67 6.81 1.34
C THR A 95 15.05 5.90 0.19
N ILE A 96 14.49 6.16 -0.98
CA ILE A 96 14.77 5.43 -2.22
C ILE A 96 15.21 6.45 -3.26
N GLU A 97 16.42 6.27 -3.79
CA GLU A 97 16.91 7.05 -4.92
C GLU A 97 16.60 6.28 -6.20
N LEU A 98 15.94 6.92 -7.14
CA LEU A 98 15.53 6.28 -8.39
C LEU A 98 15.54 7.30 -9.54
N GLU A 99 15.75 6.83 -10.76
CA GLU A 99 15.55 7.65 -11.96
C GLU A 99 14.06 7.71 -12.27
N GLY A 100 13.52 8.92 -12.38
CA GLY A 100 12.12 9.13 -12.65
C GLY A 100 11.84 10.55 -13.14
N LYS A 101 10.66 10.73 -13.70
CA LYS A 101 10.16 12.05 -14.11
C LYS A 101 8.93 12.37 -13.29
N ASN A 102 8.96 13.49 -12.56
CA ASN A 102 7.77 13.99 -11.90
C ASN A 102 6.77 14.45 -12.95
N GLN A 103 5.54 13.95 -12.89
CA GLN A 103 4.44 14.29 -13.78
C GLN A 103 3.26 14.77 -12.96
N ARG A 104 2.47 15.68 -13.51
CA ARG A 104 1.25 16.20 -12.90
C ARG A 104 0.01 15.66 -13.63
N GLY A 105 -1.15 15.73 -12.98
CA GLY A 105 -2.42 15.31 -13.54
C GLY A 105 -2.76 13.85 -13.25
N ARG A 106 -3.62 13.27 -14.04
CA ARG A 106 -4.15 11.91 -13.83
C ARG A 106 -3.03 10.87 -13.79
N GLY A 107 -3.03 10.04 -12.74
CA GLY A 107 -2.00 9.03 -12.51
C GLY A 107 -0.69 9.57 -11.97
N SER A 108 -0.64 10.83 -11.53
CA SER A 108 0.50 11.43 -10.84
C SER A 108 0.57 11.02 -9.37
N VAL A 109 1.65 11.41 -8.70
CA VAL A 109 1.78 11.24 -7.25
C VAL A 109 0.70 12.03 -6.51
N ASP A 110 0.39 13.25 -6.98
CA ASP A 110 -0.67 14.09 -6.41
C ASP A 110 -2.03 13.36 -6.43
N ASP A 111 -2.43 12.87 -7.60
CA ASP A 111 -3.68 12.11 -7.79
C ASP A 111 -3.73 10.85 -6.88
N TYR A 112 -2.62 10.12 -6.80
CA TYR A 112 -2.52 8.96 -5.93
C TYR A 112 -2.63 9.31 -4.44
N LEU A 113 -2.03 10.41 -3.99
CA LEU A 113 -2.10 10.85 -2.60
C LEU A 113 -3.50 11.34 -2.21
N GLU A 114 -4.21 12.02 -3.12
CA GLU A 114 -5.62 12.38 -2.93
C GLU A 114 -6.48 11.14 -2.69
N GLN A 115 -6.34 10.12 -3.54
CA GLN A 115 -7.03 8.84 -3.37
C GLN A 115 -6.62 8.12 -2.08
N THR A 116 -5.35 8.20 -1.71
CA THR A 116 -4.82 7.63 -0.46
C THR A 116 -5.42 8.32 0.76
N ALA A 117 -5.56 9.64 0.74
CA ALA A 117 -6.18 10.41 1.82
C ALA A 117 -7.66 10.04 2.01
N ILE A 118 -8.41 9.86 0.91
CA ILE A 118 -9.81 9.39 0.96
C ILE A 118 -9.90 8.00 1.60
N ALA A 119 -9.02 7.09 1.20
CA ALA A 119 -9.03 5.70 1.66
C ALA A 119 -8.43 5.51 3.08
N ASN A 120 -7.73 6.52 3.61
CA ASN A 120 -7.10 6.49 4.93
C ASN A 120 -7.49 7.71 5.76
N PRO A 121 -8.76 7.85 6.14
CA PRO A 121 -9.28 9.06 6.80
C PRO A 121 -8.66 9.31 8.19
N HIS A 122 -7.95 8.35 8.76
CA HIS A 122 -7.25 8.43 10.05
C HIS A 122 -5.79 8.93 9.92
N VAL A 123 -5.29 9.16 8.70
CA VAL A 123 -3.90 9.56 8.44
C VAL A 123 -3.85 11.02 8.00
N THR A 124 -2.91 11.79 8.56
CA THR A 124 -2.50 13.07 7.99
C THR A 124 -1.36 12.83 7.02
N LEU A 125 -1.50 13.29 5.77
CA LEU A 125 -0.47 13.17 4.75
C LEU A 125 0.13 14.55 4.47
N HIS A 126 1.46 14.66 4.61
CA HIS A 126 2.23 15.83 4.21
C HIS A 126 3.01 15.49 2.95
N TYR A 127 2.81 16.23 1.90
CA TYR A 127 3.45 16.02 0.61
C TYR A 127 4.26 17.23 0.18
N HIS A 128 5.54 16.98 -0.08
CA HIS A 128 6.47 17.95 -0.63
C HIS A 128 6.84 17.53 -2.06
N SER A 129 6.18 18.15 -3.02
CA SER A 129 6.49 17.95 -4.44
C SER A 129 7.80 18.65 -4.81
N PRO A 130 8.63 18.08 -5.71
CA PRO A 130 9.84 18.75 -6.21
C PRO A 130 9.56 20.10 -6.89
N ASP A 131 8.38 20.26 -7.47
CA ASP A 131 8.02 21.37 -8.35
C ASP A 131 6.83 22.21 -7.82
N GLY A 132 6.41 22.03 -6.57
CA GLY A 132 5.20 22.63 -6.05
C GLY A 132 5.27 23.02 -4.58
N GLU A 133 4.25 23.77 -4.15
CA GLU A 133 4.04 24.11 -2.76
C GLU A 133 3.74 22.86 -1.93
N PRO A 134 4.16 22.80 -0.67
CA PRO A 134 3.79 21.73 0.24
C PRO A 134 2.27 21.62 0.37
N ARG A 135 1.76 20.39 0.38
CA ARG A 135 0.34 20.09 0.56
C ARG A 135 0.13 19.20 1.77
N THR A 136 -0.88 19.52 2.55
CA THR A 136 -1.28 18.71 3.69
C THR A 136 -2.71 18.23 3.49
N TYR A 137 -2.91 16.93 3.62
CA TYR A 137 -4.23 16.29 3.71
C TYR A 137 -4.44 15.91 5.17
N PRO A 138 -5.14 16.72 5.97
CA PRO A 138 -5.34 16.43 7.38
C PRO A 138 -6.26 15.20 7.54
N ARG A 139 -6.08 14.45 8.61
CA ARG A 139 -7.01 13.36 8.93
C ARG A 139 -8.41 13.88 9.18
N SER A 140 -9.40 13.16 8.68
CA SER A 140 -10.83 13.45 8.90
C SER A 140 -11.42 12.63 10.05
N SER A 141 -10.66 11.69 10.61
CA SER A 141 -11.07 10.87 11.75
C SER A 141 -9.88 10.51 12.64
N THR A 142 -10.15 10.30 13.91
CA THR A 142 -9.18 9.73 14.88
C THR A 142 -9.41 8.24 15.10
N GLU A 143 -10.44 7.66 14.49
CA GLU A 143 -10.74 6.25 14.58
C GLU A 143 -9.74 5.46 13.74
N LEU A 144 -9.06 4.51 14.38
CA LEU A 144 -8.17 3.60 13.69
C LEU A 144 -8.96 2.46 13.02
N PRO A 145 -8.49 1.95 11.87
CA PRO A 145 -9.09 0.77 11.26
C PRO A 145 -9.09 -0.43 12.21
N VAL A 146 -10.07 -1.30 12.07
CA VAL A 146 -10.08 -2.57 12.81
C VAL A 146 -8.86 -3.38 12.38
N GLU A 147 -8.05 -3.82 13.35
CA GLU A 147 -6.86 -4.61 13.07
C GLU A 147 -7.23 -5.94 12.39
N PRO A 148 -6.75 -6.20 11.17
CA PRO A 148 -7.04 -7.44 10.46
C PRO A 148 -6.33 -8.62 11.13
N LYS A 149 -7.01 -9.76 11.22
CA LYS A 149 -6.40 -10.98 11.74
C LYS A 149 -5.62 -11.69 10.64
N GLU A 150 -4.39 -12.06 10.94
CA GLU A 150 -3.61 -12.88 10.03
C GLU A 150 -4.29 -14.26 9.84
N ILE A 151 -4.41 -14.68 8.59
CA ILE A 151 -4.89 -16.00 8.23
C ILE A 151 -3.85 -16.72 7.37
N LYS A 152 -3.80 -18.05 7.53
CA LYS A 152 -3.00 -18.87 6.61
C LYS A 152 -3.59 -18.78 5.20
N PRO A 153 -2.75 -18.85 4.15
CA PRO A 153 -3.24 -18.86 2.78
C PRO A 153 -4.25 -20.00 2.57
N HIS A 154 -5.26 -19.74 1.74
CA HIS A 154 -6.17 -20.79 1.33
C HIS A 154 -5.55 -21.58 0.16
N PRO A 155 -5.68 -22.93 0.12
CA PRO A 155 -5.01 -23.74 -0.91
C PRO A 155 -5.35 -23.32 -2.34
N TYR A 156 -6.60 -22.93 -2.61
CA TYR A 156 -7.05 -22.49 -3.95
C TYR A 156 -6.37 -21.21 -4.44
N GLY A 157 -5.87 -20.38 -3.54
CA GLY A 157 -5.17 -19.13 -3.85
C GLY A 157 -3.66 -19.28 -4.01
N VAL A 158 -3.12 -20.48 -3.87
CA VAL A 158 -1.68 -20.73 -3.96
C VAL A 158 -1.36 -21.35 -5.33
N GLU A 159 -0.51 -20.71 -6.09
CA GLU A 159 -0.04 -21.21 -7.37
C GLU A 159 1.01 -22.32 -7.21
N LEU A 160 1.19 -23.12 -8.27
CA LEU A 160 2.11 -24.26 -8.28
C LEU A 160 3.55 -23.87 -7.87
N GLY A 161 4.07 -22.76 -8.42
CA GLY A 161 5.41 -22.28 -8.08
C GLY A 161 5.55 -21.94 -6.60
N ARG A 162 4.54 -21.30 -6.01
CA ARG A 162 4.54 -21.00 -4.56
C ARG A 162 4.41 -22.27 -3.73
N LEU A 163 3.61 -23.24 -4.15
CA LEU A 163 3.49 -24.54 -3.47
C LEU A 163 4.84 -25.28 -3.42
N VAL A 164 5.60 -25.26 -4.53
CA VAL A 164 6.97 -25.82 -4.59
C VAL A 164 7.88 -25.12 -3.58
N THR A 165 7.86 -23.78 -3.55
CA THR A 165 8.67 -23.00 -2.61
C THR A 165 8.31 -23.32 -1.17
N MET A 166 7.02 -23.32 -0.82
CA MET A 166 6.54 -23.64 0.53
C MET A 166 6.96 -25.05 0.98
N LEU A 167 6.92 -26.03 0.08
CA LEU A 167 7.39 -27.39 0.38
C LEU A 167 8.89 -27.43 0.66
N ASN A 168 9.69 -26.68 -0.09
CA ASN A 168 11.14 -26.60 0.09
C ASN A 168 11.55 -25.87 1.37
N GLU A 169 10.74 -24.92 1.83
CA GLU A 169 10.95 -24.18 3.09
C GLU A 169 10.77 -25.09 4.34
N VAL A 170 10.01 -26.17 4.21
CA VAL A 170 9.75 -27.09 5.34
C VAL A 170 10.96 -27.99 5.60
N LYS A 171 11.65 -27.73 6.71
CA LYS A 171 12.87 -28.47 7.08
C LYS A 171 12.61 -29.97 7.33
N ASN A 172 11.50 -30.31 8.00
CA ASN A 172 11.12 -31.69 8.32
C ASN A 172 9.61 -31.79 8.49
N GLY A 173 9.00 -32.86 7.97
CA GLY A 173 7.56 -33.10 8.13
C GLY A 173 7.01 -34.06 7.11
N THR A 174 5.78 -34.48 7.33
CA THR A 174 4.99 -35.25 6.37
C THR A 174 4.11 -34.34 5.53
N ILE A 175 3.68 -34.81 4.36
CA ILE A 175 2.75 -34.06 3.50
C ILE A 175 1.46 -33.72 4.23
N SER A 176 0.92 -34.61 5.05
CA SER A 176 -0.27 -34.31 5.84
C SER A 176 -0.03 -33.19 6.86
N GLN A 177 1.13 -33.17 7.52
CA GLN A 177 1.49 -32.08 8.44
C GLN A 177 1.67 -30.78 7.70
N PHE A 178 2.38 -30.79 6.57
CA PHE A 178 2.54 -29.61 5.71
C PHE A 178 1.19 -29.01 5.33
N LEU A 179 0.28 -29.82 4.78
CA LEU A 179 -1.05 -29.36 4.34
C LEU A 179 -1.87 -28.76 5.49
N THR A 180 -1.84 -29.38 6.68
CA THR A 180 -2.61 -28.90 7.84
C THR A 180 -2.00 -27.67 8.51
N GLN A 181 -0.69 -27.53 8.47
CA GLN A 181 0.03 -26.41 9.11
C GLN A 181 0.15 -25.19 8.22
N SER A 182 0.27 -25.38 6.91
CA SER A 182 0.53 -24.28 5.97
C SER A 182 -0.74 -23.63 5.42
N PHE A 183 -1.89 -24.31 5.47
CA PHE A 183 -3.10 -23.82 4.83
C PHE A 183 -4.26 -23.60 5.79
N SER A 184 -5.08 -22.59 5.49
CA SER A 184 -6.36 -22.39 6.15
C SER A 184 -7.38 -23.43 5.68
N ARG A 185 -8.32 -23.80 6.57
CA ARG A 185 -9.41 -24.75 6.29
C ARG A 185 -8.98 -26.16 5.90
N VAL A 186 -7.73 -26.51 6.03
CA VAL A 186 -7.20 -27.84 5.78
C VAL A 186 -6.94 -28.54 7.13
N GLY A 187 -7.90 -29.32 7.59
CA GLY A 187 -7.72 -30.22 8.71
C GLY A 187 -7.28 -31.62 8.25
N PRO A 188 -7.02 -32.57 9.19
CA PRO A 188 -6.52 -33.90 8.86
C PRO A 188 -7.38 -34.68 7.84
N ALA A 189 -8.70 -34.53 7.91
CA ALA A 189 -9.61 -35.18 6.97
C ALA A 189 -9.52 -34.61 5.55
N VAL A 190 -9.35 -33.30 5.42
CA VAL A 190 -9.16 -32.61 4.14
C VAL A 190 -7.78 -32.97 3.56
N ALA A 191 -6.73 -32.90 4.38
CA ALA A 191 -5.38 -33.29 3.98
C ALA A 191 -5.32 -34.75 3.45
N ARG A 192 -6.05 -35.67 4.09
CA ARG A 192 -6.16 -37.06 3.63
C ARG A 192 -6.79 -37.12 2.25
N ARG A 193 -7.92 -36.44 2.03
CA ARG A 193 -8.60 -36.42 0.71
C ARG A 193 -7.72 -35.84 -0.38
N ILE A 194 -6.96 -34.78 -0.09
CA ILE A 194 -6.01 -34.20 -1.05
C ILE A 194 -4.93 -35.24 -1.39
N CYS A 195 -4.35 -35.90 -0.39
CA CYS A 195 -3.31 -36.90 -0.60
C CYS A 195 -3.82 -38.11 -1.37
N GLU A 196 -5.05 -38.57 -1.07
CA GLU A 196 -5.71 -39.69 -1.81
C GLU A 196 -5.95 -39.32 -3.27
N ALA A 197 -6.47 -38.12 -3.55
CA ALA A 197 -6.69 -37.64 -4.90
C ALA A 197 -5.38 -37.42 -5.69
N ALA A 198 -4.29 -37.12 -5.00
CA ALA A 198 -2.97 -36.93 -5.60
C ALA A 198 -2.16 -38.23 -5.73
N GLU A 199 -2.68 -39.34 -5.22
CA GLU A 199 -1.96 -40.62 -5.12
C GLU A 199 -0.65 -40.52 -4.33
N VAL A 200 -0.60 -39.63 -3.34
CA VAL A 200 0.57 -39.36 -2.48
C VAL A 200 0.26 -39.84 -1.06
N SER A 201 1.16 -40.62 -0.45
CA SER A 201 0.97 -41.00 0.95
C SER A 201 0.99 -39.84 1.92
N THR A 202 0.04 -39.80 2.85
CA THR A 202 -0.02 -38.77 3.91
C THR A 202 1.25 -38.74 4.78
N ARG A 203 1.97 -39.84 4.85
CA ARG A 203 3.21 -40.01 5.63
C ARG A 203 4.47 -39.73 4.79
N SER A 204 4.37 -39.47 3.49
CA SER A 204 5.51 -39.11 2.65
C SER A 204 6.21 -37.89 3.23
N SER A 205 7.54 -37.91 3.26
CA SER A 205 8.36 -36.79 3.71
C SER A 205 8.32 -35.67 2.67
N THR A 206 8.17 -34.43 3.12
CA THR A 206 8.22 -33.22 2.26
C THR A 206 9.51 -33.13 1.44
N LYS A 207 10.63 -33.64 1.96
CA LYS A 207 11.94 -33.65 1.28
C LYS A 207 12.08 -34.68 0.17
N LYS A 208 11.24 -35.71 0.18
CA LYS A 208 11.32 -36.84 -0.79
C LYS A 208 10.28 -36.73 -1.90
N ILE A 209 9.47 -35.69 -1.88
CA ILE A 209 8.45 -35.49 -2.90
C ILE A 209 9.07 -34.94 -4.19
N GLY A 210 8.84 -35.63 -5.30
CA GLY A 210 9.31 -35.21 -6.62
C GLY A 210 8.38 -34.16 -7.24
N ARG A 211 8.86 -33.45 -8.26
CA ARG A 211 8.11 -32.41 -8.96
C ARG A 211 6.75 -32.90 -9.48
N SER A 212 6.71 -34.05 -10.10
CA SER A 212 5.46 -34.66 -10.59
C SER A 212 4.42 -34.88 -9.48
N GLN A 213 4.87 -35.30 -8.28
CA GLN A 213 3.98 -35.48 -7.13
C GLN A 213 3.47 -34.13 -6.58
N VAL A 214 4.29 -33.04 -6.68
CA VAL A 214 3.85 -31.69 -6.31
C VAL A 214 2.78 -31.18 -7.28
N GLU A 215 2.94 -31.47 -8.58
CA GLU A 215 1.94 -31.15 -9.61
C GLU A 215 0.64 -31.93 -9.34
N SER A 216 0.72 -33.23 -9.04
CA SER A 216 -0.45 -34.01 -8.63
C SER A 216 -1.13 -33.48 -7.37
N LEU A 217 -0.35 -33.05 -6.36
CA LEU A 217 -0.91 -32.42 -5.16
C LEU A 217 -1.61 -31.09 -5.47
N TYR A 218 -1.04 -30.29 -6.36
CA TYR A 218 -1.65 -29.04 -6.81
C TYR A 218 -3.00 -29.30 -7.50
N ASP A 219 -3.04 -30.22 -8.43
CA ASP A 219 -4.28 -30.57 -9.15
C ASP A 219 -5.33 -31.15 -8.18
N ALA A 220 -4.91 -32.03 -7.26
CA ALA A 220 -5.78 -32.57 -6.23
C ALA A 220 -6.37 -31.50 -5.30
N ILE A 221 -5.59 -30.46 -4.98
CA ILE A 221 -6.08 -29.29 -4.22
C ILE A 221 -7.21 -28.61 -4.99
N GLN A 222 -7.05 -28.37 -6.29
CA GLN A 222 -8.05 -27.65 -7.10
C GLN A 222 -9.38 -28.37 -7.19
N VAL A 223 -9.38 -29.70 -7.16
CA VAL A 223 -10.61 -30.50 -7.26
C VAL A 223 -11.21 -30.91 -5.89
N THR A 224 -10.42 -30.83 -4.81
CA THR A 224 -10.90 -31.19 -3.47
C THR A 224 -11.79 -30.08 -2.91
N LYS A 225 -13.03 -30.41 -2.52
CA LYS A 225 -13.94 -29.45 -1.89
C LYS A 225 -13.43 -29.00 -0.51
N ILE A 226 -13.00 -27.74 -0.42
CA ILE A 226 -12.50 -27.09 0.79
C ILE A 226 -13.44 -25.91 1.13
N LYS A 227 -13.76 -25.74 2.42
CA LYS A 227 -14.59 -24.60 2.88
C LYS A 227 -13.86 -23.27 2.65
N ASN A 228 -14.56 -22.21 2.32
CA ASN A 228 -14.00 -20.87 2.20
C ASN A 228 -13.24 -20.45 3.46
N PRO A 229 -12.17 -19.65 3.32
CA PRO A 229 -11.44 -19.09 4.46
C PRO A 229 -12.35 -18.17 5.28
N LYS A 230 -11.89 -17.79 6.47
CA LYS A 230 -12.52 -16.71 7.23
C LYS A 230 -12.24 -15.37 6.55
N THR A 231 -13.07 -14.38 6.82
CA THR A 231 -12.97 -13.02 6.26
C THR A 231 -12.50 -11.99 7.29
N ASP A 232 -12.13 -12.42 8.50
CA ASP A 232 -11.64 -11.57 9.59
C ASP A 232 -10.20 -11.04 9.36
N CYS A 233 -9.60 -11.38 8.22
CA CYS A 233 -8.39 -10.75 7.70
C CYS A 233 -8.66 -9.47 6.89
N ILE A 234 -9.92 -9.11 6.68
CA ILE A 234 -10.32 -7.89 5.96
C ILE A 234 -10.61 -6.81 7.00
N SER A 235 -10.12 -5.61 6.73
CA SER A 235 -10.40 -4.40 7.52
C SER A 235 -11.05 -3.36 6.59
N PRO A 236 -12.39 -3.31 6.52
CA PRO A 236 -13.08 -2.30 5.71
C PRO A 236 -12.92 -0.91 6.32
N ILE A 237 -12.96 0.10 5.48
CA ILE A 237 -12.97 1.51 5.90
C ILE A 237 -14.33 1.84 6.53
N GLY A 238 -15.41 1.39 5.91
CA GLY A 238 -16.78 1.65 6.30
C GLY A 238 -17.36 2.91 5.64
N GLU A 239 -18.68 2.90 5.47
CA GLU A 239 -19.40 3.94 4.73
C GLU A 239 -19.19 5.34 5.32
N GLU A 240 -19.25 5.48 6.64
CA GLU A 240 -19.13 6.77 7.33
C GLU A 240 -17.73 7.38 7.13
N LEU A 241 -16.68 6.58 7.31
CA LEU A 241 -15.29 7.04 7.16
C LEU A 241 -14.94 7.34 5.70
N LEU A 242 -15.47 6.56 4.75
CA LEU A 242 -15.33 6.83 3.32
C LEU A 242 -15.98 8.16 2.92
N ILE A 243 -17.17 8.45 3.43
CA ILE A 243 -17.86 9.72 3.18
C ILE A 243 -17.05 10.87 3.77
N LYS A 244 -16.53 10.74 5.00
CA LYS A 244 -15.69 11.77 5.63
C LYS A 244 -14.43 12.06 4.81
N GLY A 245 -13.72 10.99 4.38
CA GLY A 245 -12.53 11.12 3.55
C GLY A 245 -12.83 11.75 2.19
N LEU A 246 -13.91 11.32 1.53
CA LEU A 246 -14.31 11.86 0.24
C LEU A 246 -14.72 13.34 0.33
N HIS A 247 -15.47 13.70 1.36
CA HIS A 247 -15.94 15.09 1.58
C HIS A 247 -14.76 16.05 1.80
N GLN A 248 -13.68 15.59 2.40
CA GLN A 248 -12.51 16.41 2.67
C GLN A 248 -11.69 16.72 1.41
N VAL A 249 -11.63 15.77 0.47
CA VAL A 249 -10.76 15.85 -0.71
C VAL A 249 -11.52 16.34 -1.95
N VAL A 250 -12.78 15.89 -2.11
CA VAL A 250 -13.57 16.17 -3.31
C VAL A 250 -14.79 17.00 -2.94
N PRO A 251 -14.91 18.24 -3.40
CA PRO A 251 -16.10 19.04 -3.16
C PRO A 251 -17.32 18.45 -3.89
N GLY A 252 -18.49 18.49 -3.25
CA GLY A 252 -19.74 18.00 -3.80
C GLY A 252 -20.93 18.49 -2.99
N GLU A 253 -22.14 18.27 -3.47
CA GLU A 253 -23.40 18.60 -2.77
C GLU A 253 -24.04 17.37 -2.13
N PHE A 254 -23.76 16.21 -2.69
CA PHE A 254 -24.28 14.94 -2.21
C PHE A 254 -23.16 13.91 -2.11
N TYR A 255 -23.12 13.18 -1.01
CA TYR A 255 -22.15 12.11 -0.76
C TYR A 255 -22.88 10.85 -0.35
N THR A 256 -22.45 9.73 -0.87
CA THR A 256 -22.93 8.42 -0.46
C THR A 256 -21.80 7.39 -0.52
N ALA A 257 -21.91 6.34 0.27
CA ALA A 257 -21.03 5.20 0.21
C ALA A 257 -21.82 3.91 0.41
N ALA A 258 -21.24 2.81 -0.01
CA ALA A 258 -21.77 1.47 0.21
C ALA A 258 -20.63 0.48 0.48
N THR A 259 -20.77 -0.31 1.52
CA THR A 259 -19.90 -1.41 1.87
C THR A 259 -20.61 -2.72 1.62
N ARG A 260 -20.10 -3.57 0.74
CA ARG A 260 -20.69 -4.89 0.46
C ARG A 260 -20.20 -5.93 1.47
N PRO A 261 -20.97 -6.97 1.75
CA PRO A 261 -20.47 -8.09 2.57
C PRO A 261 -19.20 -8.71 1.97
N PRO A 262 -18.29 -9.21 2.82
CA PRO A 262 -17.09 -9.91 2.35
C PRO A 262 -17.42 -11.09 1.46
N ALA A 263 -16.64 -11.28 0.40
CA ALA A 263 -16.73 -12.41 -0.52
C ALA A 263 -15.37 -13.14 -0.64
N VAL A 264 -15.37 -14.29 -1.27
CA VAL A 264 -14.17 -15.09 -1.49
C VAL A 264 -14.10 -15.52 -2.95
N TYR A 265 -13.00 -15.20 -3.61
CA TYR A 265 -12.72 -15.66 -4.96
C TYR A 265 -11.41 -16.44 -5.00
N ARG A 266 -11.45 -17.67 -5.48
CA ARG A 266 -10.29 -18.60 -5.51
C ARG A 266 -9.52 -18.64 -4.19
N GLY A 267 -10.25 -18.74 -3.07
CA GLY A 267 -9.66 -18.80 -1.74
C GLY A 267 -9.13 -17.47 -1.18
N ASN A 268 -9.21 -16.37 -1.93
CA ASN A 268 -8.81 -15.05 -1.47
C ASN A 268 -10.03 -14.25 -1.00
N PRO A 269 -10.12 -13.90 0.28
CA PRO A 269 -11.16 -13.00 0.80
C PRO A 269 -10.97 -11.60 0.25
N PHE A 270 -12.07 -10.94 -0.09
CA PHE A 270 -12.09 -9.54 -0.48
C PHE A 270 -13.40 -8.87 -0.09
N GLN A 271 -13.40 -7.55 -0.04
CA GLN A 271 -14.58 -6.73 0.21
C GLN A 271 -14.55 -5.53 -0.72
N ILE A 272 -15.71 -5.11 -1.19
CA ILE A 272 -15.85 -3.96 -2.08
C ILE A 272 -16.54 -2.85 -1.31
N GLU A 273 -15.91 -1.69 -1.33
CA GLU A 273 -16.44 -0.45 -0.81
C GLU A 273 -16.44 0.59 -1.94
N VAL A 274 -17.49 1.37 -2.01
CA VAL A 274 -17.65 2.42 -3.03
C VAL A 274 -18.12 3.69 -2.35
N ALA A 275 -17.48 4.80 -2.66
CA ALA A 275 -17.96 6.12 -2.30
C ALA A 275 -18.18 6.95 -3.55
N LEU A 276 -19.22 7.77 -3.54
CA LEU A 276 -19.63 8.62 -4.64
C LEU A 276 -19.93 10.03 -4.11
N THR A 277 -19.47 11.03 -4.83
CA THR A 277 -19.96 12.39 -4.70
C THR A 277 -20.66 12.82 -5.98
N TYR A 278 -21.72 13.58 -5.84
CA TYR A 278 -22.53 14.09 -6.93
C TYR A 278 -23.00 15.52 -6.65
N GLY A 279 -23.26 16.27 -7.69
CA GLY A 279 -23.81 17.63 -7.59
C GLY A 279 -22.73 18.60 -7.11
N ALA A 280 -22.35 19.43 -7.72
CA ALA A 280 -21.66 20.65 -7.79
C ALA A 280 -21.19 20.77 -9.22
N GLY A 281 -22.08 21.20 -10.04
CA GLY A 281 -21.63 22.09 -11.07
C GLY A 281 -20.77 23.12 -10.33
N THR A 282 -19.48 23.13 -10.58
CA THR A 282 -18.57 24.11 -9.99
C THR A 282 -19.01 25.48 -10.50
N THR A 283 -19.93 26.13 -9.76
CA THR A 283 -20.29 27.50 -10.11
C THR A 283 -19.07 28.36 -9.86
N ALA A 284 -18.73 29.24 -10.78
CA ALA A 284 -17.56 30.12 -10.69
C ALA A 284 -17.50 30.91 -9.35
N GLN A 285 -18.63 31.05 -8.66
CA GLN A 285 -18.72 31.72 -7.36
C GLN A 285 -18.22 30.90 -6.15
N LYS A 286 -18.06 29.58 -6.31
CA LYS A 286 -17.59 28.65 -5.24
C LYS A 286 -16.16 28.15 -5.46
N VAL A 287 -15.43 28.71 -6.41
CA VAL A 287 -14.10 28.24 -6.79
C VAL A 287 -13.05 28.95 -5.96
N SER A 288 -12.30 28.21 -5.15
CA SER A 288 -11.07 28.73 -4.55
C SER A 288 -9.95 28.82 -5.60
N LEU A 289 -8.90 29.61 -5.30
CA LEU A 289 -7.76 29.73 -6.21
C LEU A 289 -7.12 28.39 -6.50
N GLU A 290 -6.95 27.56 -5.47
CA GLU A 290 -6.35 26.22 -5.58
C GLU A 290 -7.21 25.29 -6.47
N LEU A 291 -8.53 25.36 -6.32
CA LEU A 291 -9.44 24.59 -7.16
C LEU A 291 -9.39 25.07 -8.61
N LEU A 292 -9.34 26.39 -8.84
CA LEU A 292 -9.21 26.96 -10.19
C LEU A 292 -7.91 26.52 -10.86
N GLU A 293 -6.80 26.58 -10.16
CA GLU A 293 -5.51 26.11 -10.68
C GLU A 293 -5.55 24.62 -11.02
N ARG A 294 -6.16 23.78 -10.20
CA ARG A 294 -6.33 22.35 -10.47
C ARG A 294 -7.17 22.14 -11.72
N LEU A 295 -8.33 22.78 -11.81
CA LEU A 295 -9.23 22.67 -12.96
C LEU A 295 -8.56 23.14 -14.26
N LEU A 296 -7.74 24.19 -14.20
CA LEU A 296 -6.96 24.66 -15.34
C LEU A 296 -5.91 23.65 -15.80
N ARG A 297 -5.24 22.98 -14.84
CA ARG A 297 -4.23 21.96 -15.14
C ARG A 297 -4.83 20.68 -15.75
N GLU A 298 -6.04 20.31 -15.31
CA GLU A 298 -6.76 19.11 -15.76
C GLU A 298 -7.54 19.34 -17.07
N SER A 299 -7.65 20.59 -17.53
CA SER A 299 -8.45 20.94 -18.69
C SER A 299 -7.71 20.78 -20.01
N ASP A 300 -8.36 20.12 -20.97
CA ASP A 300 -7.92 20.05 -22.37
C ASP A 300 -8.33 21.30 -23.20
N ALA A 301 -8.90 22.31 -22.56
CA ALA A 301 -9.37 23.51 -23.22
C ALA A 301 -8.19 24.33 -23.80
N ARG A 302 -8.31 24.75 -25.06
CA ARG A 302 -7.26 25.50 -25.77
C ARG A 302 -7.29 27.00 -25.48
N THR A 303 -8.39 27.52 -24.91
CA THR A 303 -8.56 28.93 -24.59
C THR A 303 -9.23 29.07 -23.21
N ILE A 304 -8.97 30.20 -22.51
CA ILE A 304 -9.61 30.51 -21.24
C ILE A 304 -11.13 30.53 -21.37
N ARG A 305 -11.68 31.07 -22.44
CA ARG A 305 -13.11 31.05 -22.71
C ARG A 305 -13.66 29.64 -22.77
N GLN A 306 -13.02 28.77 -23.54
CA GLN A 306 -13.45 27.38 -23.65
C GLN A 306 -13.35 26.65 -22.33
N PHE A 307 -12.30 26.90 -21.56
CA PHE A 307 -12.15 26.40 -20.20
C PHE A 307 -13.33 26.85 -19.32
N LEU A 308 -13.61 28.13 -19.24
CA LEU A 308 -14.65 28.70 -18.40
C LEU A 308 -16.04 28.12 -18.73
N VAL A 309 -16.37 28.04 -20.03
CA VAL A 309 -17.70 27.53 -20.47
C VAL A 309 -17.84 26.02 -20.27
N ASN A 310 -16.77 25.26 -20.43
CA ASN A 310 -16.83 23.80 -20.29
C ASN A 310 -16.73 23.32 -18.83
N THR A 311 -16.14 24.13 -17.96
CA THR A 311 -15.83 23.73 -16.58
C THR A 311 -16.90 24.21 -15.59
N PHE A 312 -17.55 25.37 -15.87
CA PHE A 312 -18.47 25.97 -14.92
C PHE A 312 -19.91 25.96 -15.42
N ASP A 313 -20.81 25.40 -14.62
CA ASP A 313 -22.24 25.39 -14.91
C ASP A 313 -22.83 26.80 -14.85
N GLY A 314 -23.72 27.09 -15.79
CA GLY A 314 -24.37 28.39 -15.90
C GLY A 314 -23.53 29.52 -16.47
N LEU A 315 -22.27 29.23 -16.86
CA LEU A 315 -21.35 30.20 -17.41
C LEU A 315 -21.33 30.10 -18.94
N GLY A 316 -22.25 30.80 -19.59
CA GLY A 316 -22.30 30.86 -21.06
C GLY A 316 -21.24 31.78 -21.66
N ASN A 317 -21.07 31.72 -23.00
CA ASN A 317 -20.05 32.47 -23.74
C ASN A 317 -20.04 33.98 -23.42
N GLY A 318 -21.19 34.60 -23.29
CA GLY A 318 -21.28 36.04 -22.98
C GLY A 318 -20.87 36.39 -21.55
N ALA A 319 -21.01 35.46 -20.60
CA ALA A 319 -20.51 35.65 -19.24
C ALA A 319 -19.01 35.40 -19.15
N ALA A 320 -18.50 34.39 -19.88
CA ALA A 320 -17.08 34.11 -19.96
C ALA A 320 -16.28 35.27 -20.58
N GLU A 321 -16.83 35.97 -21.57
CA GLU A 321 -16.21 37.16 -22.17
C GLU A 321 -16.12 38.39 -21.23
N LYS A 322 -16.97 38.43 -20.21
CA LYS A 322 -16.91 39.50 -19.18
C LYS A 322 -15.90 39.22 -18.08
N ILE A 323 -15.45 37.99 -17.95
CA ILE A 323 -14.48 37.55 -16.94
C ILE A 323 -13.05 37.67 -17.50
N ILE A 324 -12.87 37.50 -18.81
CA ILE A 324 -11.60 37.65 -19.51
C ILE A 324 -11.34 39.13 -19.79
#